data_caf34761a7c80ebcc5fac68fb49d5dff
#
_entry.id   caf34761a7c80ebcc5fac68fb49d5dff
#
_cell.length_a   1.000
_cell.length_b   1.000
_cell.length_c   1.000
_cell.angle_alpha   90.00
_cell.angle_beta   90.00
_cell.angle_gamma   90.00
#
_symmetry.space_group_name_H-M   'P 1'
#
loop_
_entity.id
_entity.type
_entity.pdbx_description
1 polymer ?
#
loop_
_entity_poly.entity_id
_entity_poly.type
_entity_poly.pdbx_seq_one_letter_code
_entity_poly.pdbx_strand_id
1 'polypeptide(L)'
;MDAIGLLLLTAFRHVINEPNLEAGFERFAALTDGSVAFAAFCDAVAICLRDGLIREPIRLPEGALQCHWHLELTPDGVAMARRLSDRST
;
A
#
# COMPACT_ATOMS: atom_id res chain seq x y z
N MET A 1 -11.25 -11.15 1.67
CA MET A 1 -10.73 -10.08 0.79
C MET A 1 -9.32 -10.44 0.38
N ASP A 2 -8.97 -10.25 -0.88
CA ASP A 2 -7.65 -10.60 -1.39
C ASP A 2 -6.58 -9.56 -0.99
N ALA A 3 -5.31 -9.86 -1.31
CA ALA A 3 -4.20 -9.00 -0.94
C ALA A 3 -4.31 -7.60 -1.55
N ILE A 4 -4.81 -7.50 -2.77
CA ILE A 4 -4.99 -6.21 -3.45
C ILE A 4 -6.03 -5.37 -2.71
N GLY A 5 -7.18 -5.96 -2.37
CA GLY A 5 -8.22 -5.29 -1.62
C GLY A 5 -7.74 -4.80 -0.26
N LEU A 6 -7.00 -5.64 0.47
CA LEU A 6 -6.44 -5.27 1.77
C LEU A 6 -5.41 -4.15 1.63
N LEU A 7 -4.57 -4.19 0.60
CA LEU A 7 -3.59 -3.15 0.35
C LEU A 7 -4.27 -1.79 0.12
N LEU A 8 -5.29 -1.78 -0.75
CA LEU A 8 -6.02 -0.56 -1.06
C LEU A 8 -6.76 0.00 0.16
N LEU A 9 -7.45 -0.85 0.90
CA LEU A 9 -8.17 -0.42 2.10
C LEU A 9 -7.22 0.08 3.19
N THR A 10 -6.10 -0.59 3.37
CA THR A 10 -5.11 -0.17 4.36
C THR A 10 -4.52 1.19 4.00
N ALA A 11 -4.16 1.39 2.73
CA ALA A 11 -3.66 2.68 2.25
C ALA A 11 -4.72 3.79 2.35
N PHE A 12 -6.00 3.43 2.22
CA PHE A 12 -7.12 4.38 2.32
C PHE A 12 -7.33 4.85 3.75
N ARG A 13 -7.09 3.97 4.73
CA ARG A 13 -7.37 4.24 6.14
C ARG A 13 -6.16 4.69 6.94
N HIS A 14 -4.95 4.39 6.47
CA HIS A 14 -3.72 4.62 7.21
C HIS A 14 -2.63 5.20 6.31
N VAL A 15 -1.75 5.99 6.90
CA VAL A 15 -0.55 6.47 6.23
C VAL A 15 0.58 5.49 6.54
N ILE A 16 1.23 4.96 5.50
CA ILE A 16 2.41 4.12 5.63
C ILE A 16 3.58 4.84 4.97
N ASN A 17 4.58 5.19 5.77
CA ASN A 17 5.77 5.88 5.30
C ASN A 17 6.94 5.40 6.17
N GLU A 18 7.73 4.49 5.63
CA GLU A 18 8.77 3.79 6.35
C GLU A 18 10.10 3.88 5.60
N PRO A 19 11.24 3.59 6.26
CA PRO A 19 12.55 3.73 5.63
C PRO A 19 12.77 2.81 4.43
N ASN A 20 12.11 1.65 4.39
CA ASN A 20 12.31 0.67 3.32
C ASN A 20 11.07 -0.21 3.15
N LEU A 21 11.10 -1.07 2.13
CA LEU A 21 9.99 -1.95 1.81
C LEU A 21 9.68 -2.93 2.95
N GLU A 22 10.70 -3.48 3.58
CA GLU A 22 10.53 -4.46 4.66
C GLU A 22 9.82 -3.84 5.85
N ALA A 23 10.23 -2.63 6.25
CA ALA A 23 9.55 -1.90 7.32
C ALA A 23 8.13 -1.52 6.93
N GLY A 24 7.90 -1.17 5.67
CA GLY A 24 6.57 -0.90 5.13
C GLY A 24 5.68 -2.13 5.24
N PHE A 25 6.19 -3.29 4.88
CA PHE A 25 5.46 -4.55 5.02
C PHE A 25 5.14 -4.87 6.48
N GLU A 26 6.10 -4.67 7.40
CA GLU A 26 5.87 -4.90 8.82
C GLU A 26 4.72 -4.04 9.34
N ARG A 27 4.68 -2.78 8.93
CA ARG A 27 3.58 -1.88 9.30
C ARG A 27 2.26 -2.36 8.72
N PHE A 28 2.25 -2.75 7.45
CA PHE A 28 1.07 -3.31 6.79
C PHE A 28 0.60 -4.58 7.49
N ALA A 29 1.53 -5.48 7.82
CA ALA A 29 1.20 -6.73 8.51
C ALA A 29 0.57 -6.46 9.88
N ALA A 30 1.10 -5.47 10.62
CA ALA A 30 0.53 -5.10 11.92
C ALA A 30 -0.91 -4.58 11.76
N LEU A 31 -1.19 -3.82 10.70
CA LEU A 31 -2.52 -3.27 10.44
C LEU A 31 -3.51 -4.30 9.90
N THR A 32 -3.03 -5.42 9.37
CA THR A 32 -3.87 -6.47 8.78
C THR A 32 -3.79 -7.80 9.54
N ASP A 33 -3.23 -7.79 10.75
CA ASP A 33 -3.07 -8.97 11.61
C ASP A 33 -2.30 -10.11 10.95
N GLY A 34 -1.34 -9.77 10.08
CA GLY A 34 -0.51 -10.76 9.42
C GLY A 34 -1.23 -11.62 8.40
N SER A 35 -2.37 -11.16 7.88
CA SER A 35 -3.20 -11.95 6.96
C SER A 35 -2.63 -12.08 5.56
N VAL A 36 -1.59 -11.31 5.22
CA VAL A 36 -0.97 -11.33 3.89
C VAL A 36 0.52 -11.62 4.02
N ALA A 37 1.00 -12.64 3.30
CA ALA A 37 2.42 -12.98 3.28
C ALA A 37 3.20 -11.93 2.49
N PHE A 38 4.51 -11.84 2.76
CA PHE A 38 5.37 -10.85 2.10
C PHE A 38 5.34 -10.96 0.58
N ALA A 39 5.42 -12.19 0.04
CA ALA A 39 5.39 -12.39 -1.41
C ALA A 39 4.07 -11.90 -2.02
N ALA A 40 2.94 -12.19 -1.38
CA ALA A 40 1.63 -11.71 -1.85
C ALA A 40 1.51 -10.20 -1.74
N PHE A 41 2.09 -9.60 -0.71
CA PHE A 41 2.16 -8.15 -0.55
C PHE A 41 2.94 -7.51 -1.71
N CYS A 42 4.11 -8.05 -2.04
CA CYS A 42 4.92 -7.55 -3.14
C CYS A 42 4.20 -7.66 -4.48
N ASP A 43 3.52 -8.78 -4.72
CA ASP A 43 2.73 -8.98 -5.94
C ASP A 43 1.58 -7.97 -6.01
N ALA A 44 0.89 -7.73 -4.90
CA ALA A 44 -0.20 -6.76 -4.84
C ALA A 44 0.29 -5.34 -5.13
N VAL A 45 1.44 -4.96 -4.58
CA VAL A 45 2.06 -3.66 -4.85
C VAL A 45 2.37 -3.52 -6.34
N ALA A 46 2.97 -4.55 -6.95
CA ALA A 46 3.31 -4.53 -8.38
C ALA A 46 2.07 -4.38 -9.26
N ILE A 47 1.00 -5.11 -8.94
CA ILE A 47 -0.27 -5.05 -9.68
C ILE A 47 -0.90 -3.67 -9.55
N CYS A 48 -0.94 -3.13 -8.34
CA CYS A 48 -1.53 -1.81 -8.10
C CYS A 48 -0.74 -0.69 -8.80
N LEU A 49 0.59 -0.82 -8.88
CA LEU A 49 1.42 0.12 -9.65
C LEU A 49 1.10 0.02 -11.14
N ARG A 50 1.04 -1.20 -11.66
CA ARG A 50 0.74 -1.45 -13.08
C ARG A 50 -0.62 -0.87 -13.46
N ASP A 51 -1.61 -1.03 -12.59
CA ASP A 51 -2.99 -0.61 -12.86
C ASP A 51 -3.25 0.85 -12.46
N GLY A 52 -2.25 1.57 -11.99
CA GLY A 52 -2.38 2.98 -11.64
C GLY A 52 -3.22 3.24 -10.41
N LEU A 53 -3.25 2.31 -9.46
CA LEU A 53 -4.04 2.43 -8.23
C LEU A 53 -3.25 3.00 -7.06
N ILE A 54 -1.93 2.85 -7.08
CA ILE A 54 -1.04 3.45 -6.09
C ILE A 54 0.05 4.23 -6.80
N ARG A 55 0.60 5.22 -6.10
CA ARG A 55 1.75 5.97 -6.59
C ARG A 55 3.01 5.16 -6.40
N GLU A 56 4.08 5.51 -7.12
CA GLU A 56 5.35 4.83 -6.96
C GLU A 56 5.78 4.87 -5.49
N PRO A 57 6.08 3.70 -4.87
CA PRO A 57 6.28 3.66 -3.42
C PRO A 57 7.64 4.17 -2.94
N ILE A 58 8.58 4.42 -3.85
CA ILE A 58 9.88 4.96 -3.48
C ILE A 58 9.83 6.47 -3.59
N ARG A 59 10.16 7.14 -2.48
CA ARG A 59 10.26 8.60 -2.45
C ARG A 59 11.67 9.00 -2.06
N LEU A 60 12.28 9.86 -2.91
CA LEU A 60 13.59 10.43 -2.64
C LEU A 60 13.40 11.92 -2.36
N PRO A 61 13.43 12.35 -1.09
CA PRO A 61 13.37 13.77 -0.78
C PRO A 61 14.58 14.47 -1.38
N GLU A 62 14.40 15.69 -1.86
CA GLU A 62 15.48 16.48 -2.43
C GLU A 62 16.61 16.65 -1.41
N GLY A 63 17.83 16.30 -1.82
CA GLY A 63 19.00 16.36 -0.95
C GLY A 63 19.15 15.21 0.03
N ALA A 64 18.24 14.25 0.04
CA ALA A 64 18.32 13.11 0.95
C ALA A 64 19.23 12.01 0.39
N LEU A 65 19.94 11.35 1.29
CA LEU A 65 20.77 10.20 0.96
C LEU A 65 20.04 8.86 1.14
N GLN A 66 18.79 8.90 1.61
CA GLN A 66 18.01 7.69 1.89
C GLN A 66 16.72 7.67 1.09
N CYS A 67 16.36 6.49 0.61
CA CYS A 67 15.07 6.24 -0.02
C CYS A 67 14.05 5.96 1.08
N HIS A 68 12.85 6.50 0.91
CA HIS A 68 11.72 6.18 1.77
C HIS A 68 10.68 5.40 0.97
N TRP A 69 10.14 4.36 1.57
CA TRP A 69 9.02 3.63 1.00
C TRP A 69 7.71 4.19 1.57
N HIS A 70 6.76 4.49 0.70
CA HIS A 70 5.44 4.98 1.13
C HIS A 70 4.35 4.30 0.33
N LEU A 71 3.18 4.16 0.95
CA LEU A 71 2.01 3.60 0.30
C LEU A 71 0.95 4.70 0.20
N GLU A 72 0.69 5.14 -1.03
CA GLU A 72 -0.24 6.24 -1.30
C GLU A 72 -1.11 5.90 -2.50
N LEU A 73 -2.42 6.13 -2.37
CA LEU A 73 -3.36 5.87 -3.46
C LEU A 73 -3.36 7.00 -4.47
N THR A 74 -3.56 6.63 -5.74
CA THR A 74 -3.94 7.57 -6.80
C THR A 74 -5.44 7.88 -6.66
N PRO A 75 -5.97 8.90 -7.40
CA PRO A 75 -7.42 9.11 -7.43
C PRO A 75 -8.21 7.85 -7.81
N ASP A 76 -7.70 7.06 -8.77
CA ASP A 76 -8.32 5.79 -9.15
C ASP A 76 -8.27 4.78 -8.01
N GLY A 77 -7.16 4.74 -7.28
CA GLY A 77 -7.02 3.88 -6.10
C GLY A 77 -7.99 4.27 -5.00
N VAL A 78 -8.18 5.56 -4.77
CA VAL A 78 -9.16 6.05 -3.79
C VAL A 78 -10.58 5.62 -4.19
N ALA A 79 -10.94 5.76 -5.47
CA ALA A 79 -12.26 5.34 -5.94
C ALA A 79 -12.48 3.84 -5.72
N MET A 80 -11.48 3.03 -6.02
CA MET A 80 -11.54 1.58 -5.82
C MET A 80 -11.66 1.23 -4.32
N ALA A 81 -10.87 1.87 -3.47
CA ALA A 81 -10.89 1.64 -2.03
C ALA A 81 -12.25 2.00 -1.43
N ARG A 82 -12.86 3.09 -1.89
CA ARG A 82 -14.19 3.48 -1.44
C ARG A 82 -15.24 2.43 -1.76
N ARG A 83 -15.19 1.86 -2.97
CA ARG A 83 -16.12 0.78 -3.36
C ARG A 83 -15.93 -0.44 -2.46
N LEU A 84 -14.68 -0.80 -2.16
CA LEU A 84 -14.39 -1.93 -1.28
C LEU A 84 -14.86 -1.65 0.15
N SER A 85 -14.67 -0.43 0.63
CA SER A 85 -15.12 -0.02 1.96
C SER A 85 -16.65 -0.08 2.06
N ASP A 86 -17.36 0.38 1.04
CA ASP A 86 -18.82 0.33 1.01
C ASP A 86 -19.35 -1.10 1.03
N ARG A 87 -18.65 -2.03 0.37
CA ARG A 87 -19.05 -3.45 0.35
C ARG A 87 -18.81 -4.16 1.67
N SER A 88 -17.86 -3.68 2.47
CA SER A 88 -17.51 -4.34 3.73
C SER A 88 -18.31 -3.87 4.93
N THR A 89 -19.25 -2.97 4.74
CA THR A 89 -20.15 -2.50 5.81
C THR A 89 -21.48 -3.21 5.80
#